data_d83425a205abf247ed504d3b8127dda3
#
_entry.id   d83425a205abf247ed504d3b8127dda3
#
_cell.length_a   1.000
_cell.length_b   1.000
_cell.length_c   1.000
_cell.angle_alpha   90.00
_cell.angle_beta   90.00
_cell.angle_gamma   90.00
#
_symmetry.space_group_name_H-M   'P 1'
#
loop_
_entity.id
_entity.type
_entity.pdbx_description
1 polymer ?
#
loop_
_entity_poly.entity_id
_entity_poly.type
_entity_poly.pdbx_seq_one_letter_code
_entity_poly.pdbx_strand_id
1 'polypeptide(L)'
;MSQGLAERQTGWRGPESFRRQLGGGPSAAGRARRELTALEADLEGPVLDSVRLLVTELVTNAVRHAGAPAVELAVVVGSRRVHVEVANAGGAFAARPREDGDSGWGLVLIDRLSDDWGVADEPGHQRVWFEIERV
;
A
#
# COMPACT_ATOMS: atom_id res chain seq x y z
N MET A 1 -2.51 10.04 17.12
CA MET A 1 -1.76 10.08 16.90
C MET A 1 -1.30 9.45 15.96
N SER A 2 -1.44 9.66 15.06
CA SER A 2 -1.16 8.98 14.13
C SER A 2 0.05 9.18 13.60
N GLN A 3 0.71 10.00 13.84
CA GLN A 3 1.88 10.15 13.45
C GLN A 3 2.34 9.23 12.56
N GLY A 4 1.83 8.71 11.75
CA GLY A 4 2.28 7.75 10.88
C GLY A 4 2.51 6.53 11.62
N LEU A 5 1.70 5.56 11.37
CA LEU A 5 1.87 4.30 11.97
C LEU A 5 3.26 3.78 11.73
N ALA A 6 3.79 3.97 10.52
CA ALA A 6 5.12 3.51 10.22
C ALA A 6 6.16 4.12 11.12
N GLU A 7 6.10 5.42 11.32
CA GLU A 7 7.07 6.05 12.15
C GLU A 7 7.01 5.54 13.55
N ARG A 8 5.82 5.38 14.09
CA ARG A 8 5.72 5.00 15.43
C ARG A 8 6.03 3.59 15.68
N GLN A 9 5.70 2.70 14.80
CA GLN A 9 5.89 1.29 15.02
C GLN A 9 7.18 0.77 14.44
N THR A 10 7.72 1.39 13.44
CA THR A 10 8.93 0.93 12.81
C THR A 10 10.11 1.84 13.05
N GLY A 11 9.86 3.04 13.55
CA GLY A 11 10.93 4.00 13.77
C GLY A 11 11.48 4.58 12.49
N TRP A 12 10.77 4.43 11.39
CA TRP A 12 11.30 4.89 10.13
C TRP A 12 11.08 6.38 9.95
N ARG A 13 12.09 7.05 9.48
CA ARG A 13 12.04 8.43 9.27
C ARG A 13 12.88 8.73 8.16
N GLY A 14 12.53 8.88 7.02
CA GLY A 14 13.38 9.15 5.89
C GLY A 14 12.90 10.36 5.13
N PRO A 15 13.79 11.05 4.47
CA PRO A 15 13.42 12.16 3.63
C PRO A 15 12.57 11.74 2.44
N GLU A 16 12.61 10.46 2.07
CA GLU A 16 11.82 9.96 0.95
C GLU A 16 10.42 9.58 1.33
N SER A 17 10.05 9.78 2.58
CA SER A 17 8.70 9.42 3.00
C SER A 17 7.68 10.37 2.41
N PHE A 18 6.54 9.84 2.03
CA PHE A 18 5.46 10.68 1.56
C PHE A 18 4.11 10.03 1.84
N ARG A 19 3.09 10.86 1.75
CA ARG A 19 1.71 10.43 1.93
C ARG A 19 0.87 11.16 0.90
N ARG A 20 0.09 10.43 0.12
CA ARG A 20 -0.69 11.00 -0.97
C ARG A 20 -2.12 10.54 -0.92
N GLN A 21 -3.03 11.47 -1.16
CA GLN A 21 -4.43 11.13 -1.34
C GLN A 21 -4.65 10.86 -2.81
N LEU A 22 -5.20 9.72 -3.14
CA LEU A 22 -5.35 9.33 -4.52
C LEU A 22 -6.76 9.52 -5.06
N GLY A 23 -7.70 9.85 -4.20
CA GLY A 23 -9.09 9.86 -4.60
C GLY A 23 -9.58 8.45 -4.82
N GLY A 24 -10.74 8.30 -5.41
CA GLY A 24 -11.29 7.01 -5.74
C GLY A 24 -11.44 6.89 -7.24
N GLY A 25 -12.12 5.85 -7.67
CA GLY A 25 -12.45 5.66 -9.06
C GLY A 25 -11.39 4.90 -9.83
N PRO A 26 -11.68 4.63 -11.10
CA PRO A 26 -10.86 3.69 -11.87
C PRO A 26 -9.44 4.16 -12.12
N SER A 27 -9.17 5.45 -12.03
CA SER A 27 -7.83 5.95 -12.32
C SER A 27 -6.93 6.00 -11.09
N ALA A 28 -7.42 5.59 -9.92
CA ALA A 28 -6.63 5.69 -8.70
C ALA A 28 -5.34 4.87 -8.77
N ALA A 29 -5.41 3.67 -9.31
CA ALA A 29 -4.22 2.82 -9.40
C ALA A 29 -3.16 3.46 -10.31
N GLY A 30 -3.59 4.07 -11.40
CA GLY A 30 -2.64 4.76 -12.28
C GLY A 30 -2.00 5.96 -11.60
N ARG A 31 -2.78 6.68 -10.79
CA ARG A 31 -2.21 7.79 -10.03
C ARG A 31 -1.19 7.28 -9.02
N ALA A 32 -1.50 6.16 -8.37
CA ALA A 32 -0.55 5.59 -7.42
C ALA A 32 0.76 5.24 -8.09
N ARG A 33 0.71 4.62 -9.25
CA ARG A 33 1.94 4.27 -9.96
C ARG A 33 2.75 5.49 -10.32
N ARG A 34 2.08 6.58 -10.70
CA ARG A 34 2.81 7.81 -11.03
C ARG A 34 3.49 8.41 -9.79
N GLU A 35 2.81 8.35 -8.65
CA GLU A 35 3.44 8.84 -7.43
C GLU A 35 4.67 8.02 -7.06
N LEU A 36 4.63 6.72 -7.32
CA LEU A 36 5.76 5.86 -7.00
C LEU A 36 6.95 6.10 -7.91
N THR A 37 6.75 6.73 -9.05
CA THR A 37 7.86 7.07 -9.93
C THR A 37 8.88 7.95 -9.22
N ALA A 38 8.44 8.75 -8.26
CA ALA A 38 9.35 9.59 -7.49
C ALA A 38 10.39 8.79 -6.71
N LEU A 39 10.18 7.49 -6.54
CA LEU A 39 11.10 6.66 -5.78
C LEU A 39 12.17 6.00 -6.66
N GLU A 40 12.17 6.27 -7.95
CA GLU A 40 13.09 5.58 -8.85
C GLU A 40 14.54 5.79 -8.50
N ALA A 41 14.87 6.94 -7.95
CA ALA A 41 16.24 7.23 -7.59
C ALA A 41 16.62 6.67 -6.23
N ASP A 42 15.62 6.26 -5.45
CA ASP A 42 15.85 5.86 -4.06
C ASP A 42 15.72 4.37 -3.79
N LEU A 43 15.12 3.64 -4.68
CA LEU A 43 14.89 2.22 -4.47
C LEU A 43 15.48 1.42 -5.63
N GLU A 44 15.99 0.26 -5.29
CA GLU A 44 16.49 -0.69 -6.26
C GLU A 44 15.35 -1.13 -7.18
N GLY A 45 15.66 -1.35 -8.45
CA GLY A 45 14.63 -1.70 -9.43
C GLY A 45 13.71 -2.83 -9.02
N PRO A 46 14.24 -3.97 -8.61
CA PRO A 46 13.35 -5.08 -8.21
C PRO A 46 12.45 -4.75 -7.04
N VAL A 47 12.95 -3.97 -6.07
CA VAL A 47 12.14 -3.57 -4.94
C VAL A 47 11.03 -2.65 -5.41
N LEU A 48 11.35 -1.68 -6.24
CA LEU A 48 10.35 -0.74 -6.73
C LEU A 48 9.31 -1.47 -7.58
N ASP A 49 9.72 -2.44 -8.38
CA ASP A 49 8.78 -3.22 -9.19
C ASP A 49 7.79 -3.96 -8.30
N SER A 50 8.25 -4.55 -7.20
CA SER A 50 7.36 -5.22 -6.27
C SER A 50 6.41 -4.22 -5.60
N VAL A 51 6.93 -3.06 -5.21
CA VAL A 51 6.10 -2.04 -4.59
C VAL A 51 5.01 -1.60 -5.57
N ARG A 52 5.36 -1.36 -6.83
CA ARG A 52 4.39 -0.94 -7.83
C ARG A 52 3.30 -1.98 -8.02
N LEU A 53 3.69 -3.24 -8.11
CA LEU A 53 2.72 -4.30 -8.31
C LEU A 53 1.77 -4.39 -7.13
N LEU A 54 2.31 -4.42 -5.92
CA LEU A 54 1.48 -4.57 -4.73
C LEU A 54 0.56 -3.38 -4.53
N VAL A 55 1.08 -2.17 -4.73
CA VAL A 55 0.25 -0.98 -4.57
C VAL A 55 -0.88 -0.98 -5.60
N THR A 56 -0.57 -1.35 -6.84
CA THR A 56 -1.61 -1.41 -7.88
C THR A 56 -2.73 -2.35 -7.47
N GLU A 57 -2.36 -3.52 -6.95
CA GLU A 57 -3.36 -4.50 -6.56
C GLU A 57 -4.19 -4.01 -5.38
N LEU A 58 -3.54 -3.42 -4.39
CA LEU A 58 -4.26 -2.96 -3.20
C LEU A 58 -5.17 -1.79 -3.51
N VAL A 59 -4.71 -0.85 -4.33
CA VAL A 59 -5.55 0.30 -4.69
C VAL A 59 -6.73 -0.16 -5.55
N THR A 60 -6.48 -1.06 -6.49
CA THR A 60 -7.54 -1.58 -7.33
C THR A 60 -8.59 -2.29 -6.47
N ASN A 61 -8.15 -3.08 -5.50
CA ASN A 61 -9.09 -3.77 -4.62
C ASN A 61 -9.90 -2.78 -3.79
N ALA A 62 -9.27 -1.75 -3.28
CA ALA A 62 -9.99 -0.75 -2.48
C ALA A 62 -11.08 -0.08 -3.31
N VAL A 63 -10.76 0.27 -4.55
CA VAL A 63 -11.72 0.95 -5.40
C VAL A 63 -12.83 0.01 -5.85
N ARG A 64 -12.45 -1.20 -6.30
CA ARG A 64 -13.46 -2.10 -6.88
C ARG A 64 -14.33 -2.78 -5.86
N HIS A 65 -13.78 -3.16 -4.75
CA HIS A 65 -14.48 -4.03 -3.82
C HIS A 65 -14.94 -3.34 -2.55
N ALA A 66 -14.24 -2.32 -2.12
CA ALA A 66 -14.65 -1.58 -0.95
C ALA A 66 -15.42 -0.31 -1.32
N GLY A 67 -15.44 0.05 -2.61
CA GLY A 67 -16.11 1.26 -3.04
C GLY A 67 -15.54 2.48 -2.36
N ALA A 68 -14.25 2.46 -2.09
CA ALA A 68 -13.64 3.52 -1.30
C ALA A 68 -13.75 4.86 -2.01
N PRO A 69 -14.28 5.87 -1.34
CA PRO A 69 -14.36 7.19 -1.95
C PRO A 69 -12.99 7.85 -2.05
N ALA A 70 -12.08 7.43 -1.22
CA ALA A 70 -10.72 7.98 -1.23
C ALA A 70 -9.77 6.91 -0.75
N VAL A 71 -8.59 6.89 -1.34
CA VAL A 71 -7.55 5.95 -0.98
C VAL A 71 -6.31 6.77 -0.68
N GLU A 72 -5.62 6.41 0.38
CA GLU A 72 -4.39 7.09 0.75
C GLU A 72 -3.22 6.13 0.62
N LEU A 73 -2.14 6.62 0.03
CA LEU A 73 -0.91 5.86 -0.10
C LEU A 73 0.17 6.53 0.75
N ALA A 74 0.80 5.76 1.60
CA ALA A 74 1.91 6.26 2.41
C ALA A 74 3.12 5.36 2.20
N VAL A 75 4.28 5.97 2.02
CA VAL A 75 5.52 5.24 1.79
C VAL A 75 6.61 5.83 2.67
N VAL A 76 7.35 4.97 3.34
CA VAL A 76 8.51 5.36 4.12
C VAL A 76 9.68 4.53 3.65
N VAL A 77 10.71 5.20 3.14
CA VAL A 77 11.90 4.51 2.65
C VAL A 77 12.95 4.56 3.74
N GLY A 78 13.19 3.42 4.36
CA GLY A 78 14.21 3.30 5.38
C GLY A 78 15.50 2.80 4.77
N SER A 79 16.55 2.71 5.57
CA SER A 79 17.85 2.27 5.07
C SER A 79 17.83 0.80 4.70
N ARG A 80 17.03 0.00 5.36
CA ARG A 80 17.01 -1.43 5.13
C ARG A 80 15.71 -1.94 4.54
N ARG A 81 14.62 -1.24 4.71
CA ARG A 81 13.31 -1.67 4.25
C ARG A 81 12.53 -0.50 3.73
N VAL A 82 11.60 -0.78 2.85
CA VAL A 82 10.58 0.18 2.49
C VAL A 82 9.27 -0.30 3.12
N HIS A 83 8.53 0.64 3.70
CA HIS A 83 7.24 0.37 4.34
C HIS A 83 6.17 1.11 3.55
N VAL A 84 5.12 0.42 3.18
CA VAL A 84 4.05 0.97 2.36
C VAL A 84 2.72 0.68 3.01
N GLU A 85 1.84 1.68 3.03
CA GLU A 85 0.48 1.51 3.54
C GLU A 85 -0.51 2.02 2.51
N VAL A 86 -1.57 1.27 2.32
CA VAL A 86 -2.71 1.69 1.51
C VAL A 86 -3.92 1.69 2.44
N ALA A 87 -4.54 2.84 2.61
CA ALA A 87 -5.66 2.98 3.53
C ALA A 87 -6.88 3.47 2.78
N ASN A 88 -8.04 3.05 3.21
CA ASN A 88 -9.27 3.57 2.65
C ASN A 88 -10.24 3.91 3.76
N ALA A 89 -11.07 4.89 3.49
CA ALA A 89 -12.17 5.23 4.36
C ALA A 89 -13.43 4.69 3.72
N GLY A 90 -14.38 4.29 4.52
CA GLY A 90 -15.64 3.83 3.98
C GLY A 90 -15.75 2.32 4.07
N GLY A 91 -16.10 1.68 3.03
CA GLY A 91 -16.46 0.29 3.06
C GLY A 91 -15.34 -0.65 3.50
N ALA A 92 -15.70 -1.88 3.65
CA ALA A 92 -14.77 -2.89 4.07
C ALA A 92 -13.76 -3.15 2.96
N PHE A 93 -12.52 -3.31 3.34
CA PHE A 93 -11.48 -3.63 2.40
C PHE A 93 -11.46 -5.15 2.23
N ALA A 94 -11.29 -5.62 1.03
CA ALA A 94 -11.21 -7.05 0.81
C ALA A 94 -9.85 -7.55 1.27
N ALA A 95 -9.78 -7.96 2.51
CA ALA A 95 -8.53 -8.31 3.14
C ALA A 95 -8.21 -9.79 3.06
N ARG A 96 -8.91 -10.53 2.27
CA ARG A 96 -8.62 -11.96 2.13
C ARG A 96 -9.00 -12.39 0.72
N PRO A 97 -8.45 -13.49 0.25
CA PRO A 97 -8.76 -13.94 -1.09
C PRO A 97 -10.26 -14.15 -1.27
N ARG A 98 -10.74 -13.81 -2.43
CA ARG A 98 -12.14 -13.97 -2.74
C ARG A 98 -12.32 -15.24 -3.51
N GLU A 99 -13.43 -15.87 -3.28
CA GLU A 99 -13.66 -17.13 -3.93
C GLU A 99 -14.00 -16.98 -5.39
N ASP A 100 -14.47 -15.83 -5.79
CA ASP A 100 -14.77 -15.63 -7.20
C ASP A 100 -13.50 -15.43 -8.02
N GLY A 101 -12.36 -15.39 -7.38
CA GLY A 101 -11.11 -15.39 -8.08
C GLY A 101 -10.70 -14.11 -8.71
N ASP A 102 -11.55 -13.09 -8.71
CA ASP A 102 -11.23 -11.91 -9.40
C ASP A 102 -10.38 -10.98 -8.64
N SER A 103 -10.31 -11.07 -7.38
CA SER A 103 -9.59 -10.10 -6.59
C SER A 103 -8.88 -10.74 -5.44
N GLY A 104 -8.62 -12.02 -5.51
CA GLY A 104 -7.91 -12.70 -4.44
C GLY A 104 -6.42 -12.57 -4.52
N TRP A 105 -5.92 -12.07 -5.65
CA TRP A 105 -4.49 -12.10 -5.88
C TRP A 105 -3.70 -11.09 -5.07
N GLY A 106 -4.35 -10.02 -4.58
CA GLY A 106 -3.64 -9.03 -3.81
C GLY A 106 -2.96 -9.60 -2.58
N LEU A 107 -3.70 -10.38 -1.77
CA LEU A 107 -3.09 -10.94 -0.57
C LEU A 107 -2.10 -12.05 -0.88
N VAL A 108 -2.33 -12.81 -1.94
CA VAL A 108 -1.38 -13.83 -2.34
C VAL A 108 -0.07 -13.16 -2.73
N LEU A 109 -0.15 -12.08 -3.49
CA LEU A 109 1.06 -11.39 -3.92
C LEU A 109 1.77 -10.74 -2.76
N ILE A 110 1.02 -10.15 -1.82
CA ILE A 110 1.64 -9.54 -0.65
C ILE A 110 2.43 -10.59 0.11
N ASP A 111 1.83 -11.75 0.32
CA ASP A 111 2.49 -12.79 1.09
C ASP A 111 3.75 -13.28 0.40
N ARG A 112 3.75 -13.28 -0.92
CA ARG A 112 4.90 -13.78 -1.67
C ARG A 112 5.98 -12.75 -1.88
N LEU A 113 5.61 -11.50 -2.06
CA LEU A 113 6.56 -10.48 -2.45
C LEU A 113 7.04 -9.59 -1.32
N SER A 114 6.37 -9.62 -0.19
CA SER A 114 6.79 -8.80 0.94
C SER A 114 7.44 -9.65 2.01
N ASP A 115 8.23 -9.00 2.83
CA ASP A 115 8.90 -9.68 3.95
C ASP A 115 8.04 -9.64 5.20
N ASP A 116 7.11 -8.72 5.26
CA ASP A 116 6.16 -8.62 6.36
C ASP A 116 4.95 -7.85 5.88
N TRP A 117 3.78 -8.11 6.45
CA TRP A 117 2.58 -7.38 6.06
C TRP A 117 1.48 -7.57 7.10
N GLY A 118 0.49 -6.72 7.05
CA GLY A 118 -0.64 -6.84 7.94
C GLY A 118 -1.81 -5.99 7.54
N VAL A 119 -2.91 -6.16 8.24
CA VAL A 119 -4.13 -5.40 8.00
C VAL A 119 -4.58 -4.81 9.33
N ALA A 120 -4.89 -3.52 9.33
CA ALA A 120 -5.47 -2.85 10.48
C ALA A 120 -6.88 -2.46 10.11
N ASP A 121 -7.85 -3.02 10.81
CA ASP A 121 -9.24 -2.83 10.47
C ASP A 121 -9.91 -2.05 11.59
N GLU A 122 -10.32 -0.84 11.30
CA GLU A 122 -10.95 0.04 12.27
C GLU A 122 -12.31 0.47 11.72
N PRO A 123 -13.26 0.83 12.59
CA PRO A 123 -14.57 1.22 12.12
C PRO A 123 -14.49 2.33 11.08
N GLY A 124 -15.04 2.07 9.89
CA GLY A 124 -15.07 3.04 8.82
C GLY A 124 -13.74 3.30 8.16
N HIS A 125 -12.73 2.47 8.45
CA HIS A 125 -11.40 2.77 7.96
C HIS A 125 -10.57 1.49 8.00
N GLN A 126 -9.88 1.20 6.93
CA GLN A 126 -9.05 0.01 6.90
C GLN A 126 -7.74 0.32 6.23
N ARG A 127 -6.70 -0.35 6.64
CA ARG A 127 -5.35 -0.10 6.18
C ARG A 127 -4.64 -1.42 5.96
N VAL A 128 -3.98 -1.57 4.84
CA VAL A 128 -3.12 -2.72 4.57
C VAL A 128 -1.71 -2.18 4.42
N TRP A 129 -0.76 -2.83 5.07
CA TRP A 129 0.63 -2.40 4.98
C TRP A 129 1.52 -3.57 4.63
N PHE A 130 2.67 -3.27 4.03
CA PHE A 130 3.68 -4.29 3.79
C PHE A 130 5.06 -3.66 3.85
N GLU A 131 6.06 -4.51 4.06
CA GLU A 131 7.45 -4.11 4.10
C GLU A 131 8.26 -5.02 3.21
N ILE A 132 9.23 -4.45 2.51
CA ILE A 132 10.14 -5.19 1.65
C ILE A 132 11.56 -4.78 2.00
N GLU A 133 12.43 -5.77 2.19
CA GLU A 133 13.82 -5.49 2.45
C GLU A 133 14.49 -4.97 1.21
N ARG A 134 15.35 -3.99 1.36
CA ARG A 134 15.94 -3.34 0.22
C ARG A 134 17.06 -4.14 -0.38
N VAL A 135 17.67 -4.95 0.36
CA VAL A 135 18.64 -5.85 -0.21
C VAL A 135 18.93 -6.96 0.71
#